data_45acee6817578ca5423ec61b42f5f68e
#
_entry.id   45acee6817578ca5423ec61b42f5f68e
#
_cell.length_a   1.000
_cell.length_b   1.000
_cell.length_c   1.000
_cell.angle_alpha   90.00
_cell.angle_beta   90.00
_cell.angle_gamma   90.00
#
_symmetry.space_group_name_H-M   'P 1'
#
loop_
_entity.id
_entity.type
_entity.pdbx_description
1 polymer ?
#
loop_
_entity_poly.entity_id
_entity_poly.type
_entity_poly.pdbx_seq_one_letter_code
_entity_poly.pdbx_strand_id
1 'polypeptide(L)'
;MKTSIKKFFDNEILSYLFFGVATTLVSIIVRITIFFFFQQELWATALGNITGILFAFFTNDTIVFKQKRKNWFKRLIKFTTARFITFLLDLLLTFIFVTSCPHIIGQFVGDNLNTINTIETIFAQVTIIVLNYIFSKVFVFKKQ
;
A
#
# COMPACT_ATOMS: atom_id res chain seq x y z
N MET A 1 25.15 5.34 -16.43
CA MET A 1 23.71 5.55 -16.21
C MET A 1 22.89 4.26 -16.28
N LYS A 2 22.94 3.44 -17.34
CA LYS A 2 22.23 2.15 -17.45
C LYS A 2 22.53 1.15 -16.30
N THR A 3 23.78 1.11 -15.84
CA THR A 3 24.24 0.18 -14.76
C THR A 3 23.66 0.54 -13.39
N SER A 4 23.49 1.83 -13.08
CA SER A 4 22.94 2.29 -11.80
C SER A 4 21.43 2.05 -11.71
N ILE A 5 20.71 2.29 -12.80
CA ILE A 5 19.26 2.01 -12.89
C ILE A 5 18.98 0.53 -12.74
N LYS A 6 19.80 -0.33 -13.40
CA LYS A 6 19.67 -1.78 -13.25
C LYS A 6 19.92 -2.23 -11.81
N LYS A 7 20.96 -1.73 -11.15
CA LYS A 7 21.25 -2.01 -9.73
C LYS A 7 20.09 -1.56 -8.80
N PHE A 8 19.43 -0.44 -9.10
CA PHE A 8 18.29 0.04 -8.35
C PHE A 8 17.10 -0.96 -8.42
N PHE A 9 16.74 -1.39 -9.63
CA PHE A 9 15.64 -2.36 -9.83
C PHE A 9 16.02 -3.81 -9.47
N ASP A 10 17.31 -4.11 -9.32
CA ASP A 10 17.75 -5.39 -8.78
C ASP A 10 17.70 -5.46 -7.25
N ASN A 11 17.60 -4.29 -6.57
CA ASN A 11 17.33 -4.23 -5.14
C ASN A 11 15.81 -4.34 -4.92
N GLU A 12 15.40 -5.47 -4.33
CA GLU A 12 14.00 -5.82 -4.09
C GLU A 12 13.25 -4.76 -3.26
N ILE A 13 13.89 -4.24 -2.20
CA ILE A 13 13.27 -3.25 -1.29
C ILE A 13 13.10 -1.91 -2.01
N LEU A 14 14.14 -1.41 -2.68
CA LEU A 14 14.08 -0.13 -3.40
C LEU A 14 13.06 -0.19 -4.53
N SER A 15 13.03 -1.28 -5.27
CA SER A 15 12.06 -1.54 -6.33
C SER A 15 10.64 -1.59 -5.77
N TYR A 16 10.43 -2.28 -4.65
CA TYR A 16 9.14 -2.34 -3.96
C TYR A 16 8.63 -0.96 -3.53
N LEU A 17 9.48 -0.15 -2.90
CA LEU A 17 9.13 1.21 -2.47
C LEU A 17 8.81 2.12 -3.66
N PHE A 18 9.61 2.04 -4.73
CA PHE A 18 9.37 2.80 -5.96
C PHE A 18 8.01 2.47 -6.57
N PHE A 19 7.69 1.18 -6.74
CA PHE A 19 6.40 0.78 -7.28
C PHE A 19 5.23 1.02 -6.32
N GLY A 20 5.49 1.09 -5.01
CA GLY A 20 4.51 1.55 -4.02
C GLY A 20 4.09 3.00 -4.27
N VAL A 21 5.05 3.91 -4.45
CA VAL A 21 4.78 5.31 -4.81
C VAL A 21 4.09 5.41 -6.18
N ALA A 22 4.57 4.69 -7.18
CA ALA A 22 3.96 4.65 -8.51
C ALA A 22 2.51 4.16 -8.46
N THR A 23 2.20 3.16 -7.63
CA THR A 23 0.83 2.68 -7.41
C THR A 23 -0.10 3.78 -6.89
N THR A 24 0.36 4.55 -5.92
CA THR A 24 -0.41 5.68 -5.35
C THR A 24 -0.70 6.72 -6.42
N LEU A 25 0.30 7.09 -7.23
CA LEU A 25 0.12 8.02 -8.34
C LEU A 25 -0.89 7.51 -9.36
N VAL A 26 -0.80 6.24 -9.76
CA VAL A 26 -1.75 5.62 -10.69
C VAL A 26 -3.17 5.66 -10.12
N SER A 27 -3.37 5.30 -8.85
CA SER A 27 -4.67 5.35 -8.19
C SER A 27 -5.27 6.77 -8.20
N ILE A 28 -4.46 7.77 -7.88
CA ILE A 28 -4.88 9.19 -7.85
C ILE A 28 -5.26 9.66 -9.26
N ILE A 29 -4.44 9.38 -10.27
CA ILE A 29 -4.72 9.77 -11.66
C ILE A 29 -6.03 9.16 -12.14
N VAL A 30 -6.22 7.86 -11.92
CA VAL A 30 -7.47 7.18 -12.31
C VAL A 30 -8.67 7.77 -11.58
N ARG A 31 -8.57 7.98 -10.26
CA ARG A 31 -9.64 8.58 -9.45
C ARG A 31 -10.04 9.97 -9.97
N ILE A 32 -9.08 10.84 -10.21
CA ILE A 32 -9.33 12.19 -10.74
C ILE A 32 -9.98 12.10 -12.13
N THR A 33 -9.45 11.25 -13.00
CA THR A 33 -9.97 11.08 -14.38
C THR A 33 -11.42 10.59 -14.36
N ILE A 34 -11.71 9.55 -13.59
CA ILE A 34 -13.07 9.00 -13.49
C ILE A 34 -14.03 10.03 -12.89
N PHE A 35 -13.63 10.75 -11.85
CA PHE A 35 -14.44 11.80 -11.26
C PHE A 35 -14.73 12.93 -12.26
N PHE A 36 -13.73 13.34 -13.02
CA PHE A 36 -13.90 14.39 -14.04
C PHE A 36 -14.96 14.04 -15.08
N PHE A 37 -14.98 12.79 -15.58
CA PHE A 37 -15.92 12.38 -16.61
C PHE A 37 -17.32 12.01 -16.08
N PHE A 38 -17.40 11.38 -14.94
CA PHE A 38 -18.65 10.78 -14.44
C PHE A 38 -19.26 11.53 -13.25
N GLN A 39 -18.53 12.43 -12.59
CA GLN A 39 -18.97 13.19 -11.40
C GLN A 39 -19.51 12.26 -10.28
N GLN A 40 -19.03 11.03 -10.22
CA GLN A 40 -19.46 10.00 -9.28
C GLN A 40 -18.29 9.63 -8.36
N GLU A 41 -18.30 10.16 -7.14
CA GLU A 41 -17.17 10.00 -6.20
C GLU A 41 -16.92 8.55 -5.79
N LEU A 42 -17.97 7.78 -5.55
CA LEU A 42 -17.85 6.36 -5.18
C LEU A 42 -17.22 5.53 -6.28
N TRP A 43 -17.66 5.73 -7.53
CA TRP A 43 -17.07 5.03 -8.68
C TRP A 43 -15.64 5.45 -8.94
N ALA A 44 -15.33 6.73 -8.82
CA ALA A 44 -13.96 7.23 -8.96
C ALA A 44 -13.03 6.60 -7.90
N THR A 45 -13.47 6.55 -6.66
CA THR A 45 -12.72 5.95 -5.56
C THR A 45 -12.55 4.43 -5.75
N ALA A 46 -13.62 3.71 -6.09
CA ALA A 46 -13.57 2.26 -6.29
C ALA A 46 -12.63 1.88 -7.44
N LEU A 47 -12.78 2.52 -8.61
CA LEU A 47 -11.95 2.24 -9.79
C LEU A 47 -10.50 2.65 -9.59
N GLY A 48 -10.24 3.78 -8.91
CA GLY A 48 -8.89 4.18 -8.52
C GLY A 48 -8.20 3.13 -7.65
N ASN A 49 -8.89 2.64 -6.62
CA ASN A 49 -8.36 1.61 -5.72
C ASN A 49 -8.14 0.27 -6.43
N ILE A 50 -9.12 -0.19 -7.22
CA ILE A 50 -8.98 -1.44 -8.00
C ILE A 50 -7.79 -1.36 -8.94
N THR A 51 -7.66 -0.27 -9.70
CA THR A 51 -6.55 -0.06 -10.63
C THR A 51 -5.21 -0.01 -9.89
N GLY A 52 -5.16 0.66 -8.74
CA GLY A 52 -3.96 0.67 -7.88
C GLY A 52 -3.56 -0.71 -7.40
N ILE A 53 -4.51 -1.52 -6.90
CA ILE A 53 -4.23 -2.89 -6.46
C ILE A 53 -3.72 -3.75 -7.62
N LEU A 54 -4.34 -3.65 -8.80
CA LEU A 54 -3.91 -4.39 -9.98
C LEU A 54 -2.52 -3.97 -10.45
N PHE A 55 -2.26 -2.66 -10.53
CA PHE A 55 -0.94 -2.13 -10.88
C PHE A 55 0.13 -2.60 -9.89
N ALA A 56 -0.14 -2.48 -8.59
CA ALA A 56 0.76 -2.97 -7.54
C ALA A 56 1.02 -4.47 -7.65
N PHE A 57 -0.02 -5.27 -7.91
CA PHE A 57 0.14 -6.70 -8.09
C PHE A 57 1.04 -7.03 -9.28
N PHE A 58 0.74 -6.48 -10.46
CA PHE A 58 1.52 -6.80 -11.67
C PHE A 58 2.97 -6.35 -11.57
N THR A 59 3.24 -5.18 -11.03
CA THR A 59 4.62 -4.69 -10.85
C THR A 59 5.39 -5.51 -9.82
N ASN A 60 4.74 -5.86 -8.71
CA ASN A 60 5.36 -6.73 -7.71
C ASN A 60 5.60 -8.15 -8.24
N ASP A 61 4.60 -8.76 -8.91
CA ASP A 61 4.70 -10.10 -9.46
C ASP A 61 5.80 -10.23 -10.51
N THR A 62 5.90 -9.26 -11.42
CA THR A 62 6.79 -9.35 -12.60
C THR A 62 8.15 -8.70 -12.39
N ILE A 63 8.21 -7.55 -11.72
CA ILE A 63 9.43 -6.74 -11.65
C ILE A 63 10.14 -6.93 -10.31
N VAL A 64 9.41 -6.79 -9.19
CA VAL A 64 10.02 -6.84 -7.85
C VAL A 64 10.39 -8.27 -7.49
N PHE A 65 9.43 -9.20 -7.50
CA PHE A 65 9.63 -10.59 -7.08
C PHE A 65 9.90 -11.54 -8.24
N LYS A 66 9.88 -11.06 -9.49
CA LYS A 66 10.26 -11.79 -10.73
C LYS A 66 9.64 -13.19 -10.81
N GLN A 67 8.33 -13.29 -10.58
CA GLN A 67 7.59 -14.56 -10.55
C GLN A 67 7.32 -15.13 -11.95
N LYS A 68 7.21 -16.46 -12.05
CA LYS A 68 6.77 -17.14 -13.27
C LYS A 68 5.27 -16.93 -13.48
N ARG A 69 4.79 -16.91 -14.74
CA ARG A 69 3.38 -16.70 -15.09
C ARG A 69 2.42 -17.76 -14.52
N LYS A 70 2.91 -18.96 -14.19
CA LYS A 70 2.10 -20.04 -13.62
C LYS A 70 1.48 -19.60 -12.28
N ASN A 71 0.18 -19.88 -12.09
CA ASN A 71 -0.57 -19.60 -10.86
C ASN A 71 -0.68 -18.11 -10.46
N TRP A 72 -0.56 -17.17 -11.41
CA TRP A 72 -0.64 -15.74 -11.13
C TRP A 72 -1.98 -15.32 -10.48
N PHE A 73 -3.11 -15.94 -10.88
CA PHE A 73 -4.43 -15.64 -10.32
C PHE A 73 -4.51 -16.01 -8.84
N LYS A 74 -3.93 -17.14 -8.44
CA LYS A 74 -3.84 -17.53 -7.03
C LYS A 74 -3.00 -16.53 -6.22
N ARG A 75 -1.92 -16.00 -6.82
CA ARG A 75 -1.12 -14.95 -6.19
C ARG A 75 -1.88 -13.63 -6.11
N LEU A 76 -2.67 -13.27 -7.12
CA LEU A 76 -3.52 -12.07 -7.11
C LEU A 76 -4.52 -12.12 -5.94
N ILE A 77 -5.21 -13.25 -5.74
CA ILE A 77 -6.14 -13.42 -4.62
C ILE A 77 -5.39 -13.26 -3.28
N LYS A 78 -4.26 -13.92 -3.11
CA LYS A 78 -3.44 -13.80 -1.89
C LYS A 78 -2.97 -12.37 -1.65
N PHE A 79 -2.55 -11.68 -2.70
CA PHE A 79 -2.10 -10.30 -2.65
C PHE A 79 -3.24 -9.35 -2.20
N THR A 80 -4.40 -9.48 -2.82
CA THR A 80 -5.59 -8.68 -2.48
C THR A 80 -6.03 -8.95 -1.04
N THR A 81 -6.04 -10.22 -0.61
CA THR A 81 -6.35 -10.59 0.77
C THR A 81 -5.35 -9.99 1.76
N ALA A 82 -4.05 -10.03 1.47
CA ALA A 82 -3.04 -9.42 2.31
C ALA A 82 -3.23 -7.90 2.43
N ARG A 83 -3.59 -7.22 1.33
CA ARG A 83 -3.91 -5.78 1.33
C ARG A 83 -5.15 -5.48 2.16
N PHE A 84 -6.17 -6.32 2.08
CA PHE A 84 -7.37 -6.16 2.89
C PHE A 84 -7.07 -6.33 4.39
N ILE A 85 -6.24 -7.29 4.77
CA ILE A 85 -5.81 -7.50 6.16
C ILE A 85 -5.06 -6.28 6.69
N THR A 86 -4.12 -5.73 5.91
CA THR A 86 -3.39 -4.54 6.35
C THR A 86 -4.26 -3.29 6.40
N PHE A 87 -5.29 -3.19 5.56
CA PHE A 87 -6.31 -2.13 5.65
C PHE A 87 -7.14 -2.25 6.95
N LEU A 88 -7.55 -3.46 7.34
CA LEU A 88 -8.24 -3.66 8.62
C LEU A 88 -7.34 -3.32 9.80
N LEU A 89 -6.05 -3.61 9.70
CA LEU A 89 -5.08 -3.22 10.72
C LEU A 89 -4.93 -1.71 10.82
N ASP A 90 -4.92 -0.98 9.70
CA ASP A 90 -4.90 0.49 9.67
C ASP A 90 -6.09 1.09 10.42
N LEU A 91 -7.29 0.60 10.11
CA LEU A 91 -8.50 1.01 10.82
C LEU A 91 -8.43 0.71 12.32
N LEU A 92 -7.89 -0.44 12.69
CA LEU A 92 -7.73 -0.82 14.09
C LEU A 92 -6.73 0.09 14.83
N LEU A 93 -5.60 0.40 14.22
CA LEU A 93 -4.60 1.32 14.80
C LEU A 93 -5.18 2.72 14.98
N THR A 94 -5.86 3.24 13.97
CA THR A 94 -6.55 4.54 14.07
C THR A 94 -7.60 4.52 15.17
N PHE A 95 -8.44 3.48 15.27
CA PHE A 95 -9.43 3.36 16.32
C PHE A 95 -8.80 3.33 17.72
N ILE A 96 -7.72 2.59 17.90
CA ILE A 96 -7.04 2.48 19.20
C ILE A 96 -6.38 3.81 19.58
N PHE A 97 -5.53 4.36 18.72
CA PHE A 97 -4.64 5.48 19.07
C PHE A 97 -5.25 6.86 18.88
N VAL A 98 -6.30 7.00 18.06
CA VAL A 98 -6.95 8.30 17.84
C VAL A 98 -8.30 8.37 18.55
N THR A 99 -9.09 7.28 18.55
CA THR A 99 -10.46 7.30 19.06
C THR A 99 -10.54 6.82 20.52
N SER A 100 -9.98 5.64 20.82
CA SER A 100 -10.19 5.00 22.14
C SER A 100 -9.17 5.45 23.19
N CYS A 101 -7.91 5.56 22.82
CA CYS A 101 -6.81 5.86 23.74
C CYS A 101 -5.89 6.97 23.20
N PRO A 102 -6.43 8.16 22.85
CA PRO A 102 -5.63 9.24 22.28
C PRO A 102 -4.51 9.71 23.21
N HIS A 103 -4.71 9.57 24.52
CA HIS A 103 -3.74 9.98 25.53
C HIS A 103 -2.40 9.22 25.44
N ILE A 104 -2.37 8.02 24.85
CA ILE A 104 -1.11 7.28 24.66
C ILE A 104 -0.10 8.11 23.85
N ILE A 105 -0.56 8.76 22.79
CA ILE A 105 0.28 9.68 21.99
C ILE A 105 0.19 11.09 22.57
N GLY A 106 -1.00 11.49 23.03
CA GLY A 106 -1.32 12.84 23.51
C GLY A 106 -0.43 13.34 24.64
N GLN A 107 -0.04 12.46 25.56
CA GLN A 107 0.87 12.80 26.66
C GLN A 107 2.21 13.41 26.21
N PHE A 108 2.64 13.13 24.97
CA PHE A 108 3.89 13.66 24.40
C PHE A 108 3.68 14.93 23.57
N VAL A 109 2.43 15.26 23.21
CA VAL A 109 2.10 16.33 22.24
C VAL A 109 0.98 17.27 22.74
N GLY A 110 0.71 17.28 24.05
CA GLY A 110 -0.26 18.18 24.67
C GLY A 110 -1.72 17.89 24.30
N ASP A 111 -2.07 16.61 24.07
CA ASP A 111 -3.42 16.12 23.76
C ASP A 111 -4.10 16.79 22.55
N ASN A 112 -3.31 17.33 21.61
CA ASN A 112 -3.84 17.90 20.37
C ASN A 112 -4.21 16.80 19.38
N LEU A 113 -5.51 16.63 19.12
CA LEU A 113 -6.05 15.57 18.24
C LEU A 113 -5.45 15.58 16.82
N ASN A 114 -5.21 16.76 16.23
CA ASN A 114 -4.61 16.83 14.89
C ASN A 114 -3.17 16.30 14.89
N THR A 115 -2.42 16.61 15.94
CA THR A 115 -1.03 16.13 16.09
C THR A 115 -1.02 14.63 16.38
N ILE A 116 -1.91 14.14 17.25
CA ILE A 116 -2.09 12.71 17.55
C ILE A 116 -2.40 11.94 16.26
N ASN A 117 -3.39 12.39 15.49
CA ASN A 117 -3.76 11.76 14.22
C ASN A 117 -2.61 11.77 13.20
N THR A 118 -1.84 12.85 13.12
CA THR A 118 -0.70 12.93 12.21
C THR A 118 0.40 11.93 12.58
N ILE A 119 0.75 11.84 13.87
CA ILE A 119 1.76 10.90 14.36
C ILE A 119 1.31 9.45 14.15
N GLU A 120 0.06 9.15 14.50
CA GLU A 120 -0.53 7.83 14.28
C GLU A 120 -0.50 7.46 12.80
N THR A 121 -0.95 8.35 11.92
CA THR A 121 -0.96 8.13 10.47
C THR A 121 0.43 7.80 9.94
N ILE A 122 1.46 8.53 10.35
CA ILE A 122 2.85 8.24 9.92
C ILE A 122 3.29 6.88 10.44
N PHE A 123 3.05 6.59 11.71
CA PHE A 123 3.41 5.31 12.33
C PHE A 123 2.68 4.13 11.66
N ALA A 124 1.37 4.26 11.46
CA ALA A 124 0.56 3.25 10.79
C ALA A 124 1.04 3.01 9.35
N GLN A 125 1.29 4.07 8.58
CA GLN A 125 1.77 3.94 7.20
C GLN A 125 3.13 3.22 7.11
N VAL A 126 4.08 3.55 7.97
CA VAL A 126 5.37 2.85 8.01
C VAL A 126 5.16 1.36 8.34
N THR A 127 4.36 1.07 9.37
CA THR A 127 4.03 -0.30 9.78
C THR A 127 3.38 -1.08 8.63
N ILE A 128 2.40 -0.48 7.95
CA ILE A 128 1.68 -1.11 6.84
C ILE A 128 2.59 -1.35 5.64
N ILE A 129 3.48 -0.42 5.30
CA ILE A 129 4.46 -0.61 4.21
C ILE A 129 5.35 -1.83 4.51
N VAL A 130 5.86 -1.93 5.73
CA VAL A 130 6.71 -3.05 6.17
C VAL A 130 5.93 -4.37 6.13
N LEU A 131 4.72 -4.41 6.68
CA LEU A 131 3.88 -5.60 6.69
C LEU A 131 3.47 -6.02 5.27
N ASN A 132 3.12 -5.07 4.42
CA ASN A 132 2.79 -5.34 3.02
C ASN A 132 3.98 -5.95 2.27
N TYR A 133 5.20 -5.48 2.53
CA TYR A 133 6.41 -6.07 1.97
C TYR A 133 6.62 -7.50 2.47
N ILE A 134 6.52 -7.73 3.79
CA ILE A 134 6.68 -9.05 4.40
C ILE A 134 5.64 -10.03 3.87
N PHE A 135 4.36 -9.65 3.85
CA PHE A 135 3.28 -10.49 3.34
C PHE A 135 3.45 -10.80 1.85
N SER A 136 3.84 -9.80 1.06
CA SER A 136 4.15 -10.01 -0.35
C SER A 136 5.27 -11.03 -0.52
N LYS A 137 6.37 -10.88 0.20
CA LYS A 137 7.55 -11.75 0.08
C LYS A 137 7.30 -13.17 0.60
N VAL A 138 6.67 -13.30 1.76
CA VAL A 138 6.56 -14.58 2.48
C VAL A 138 5.34 -15.39 2.03
N PHE A 139 4.19 -14.75 1.83
CA PHE A 139 2.93 -15.45 1.58
C PHE A 139 2.47 -15.42 0.12
N VAL A 140 2.72 -14.30 -0.57
CA VAL A 140 2.22 -14.12 -1.94
C VAL A 140 3.22 -14.62 -2.98
N PHE A 141 4.43 -14.08 -2.95
CA PHE A 141 5.46 -14.27 -3.97
C PHE A 141 6.60 -15.20 -3.51
N LYS A 142 6.26 -16.22 -2.72
CA LYS A 142 7.23 -17.20 -2.26
C LYS A 142 7.94 -17.82 -3.47
N LYS A 143 9.28 -17.76 -3.50
CA LYS A 143 10.09 -18.45 -4.52
C LYS A 143 9.78 -19.95 -4.45
N GLN A 144 9.26 -20.50 -5.56
CA GLN A 144 9.14 -21.93 -5.79
C GLN A 144 10.47 -22.47 -6.32
#